data_5f0f7835ff2c9c57fac71bc0ebdfbf2b
#
_entry.id   5f0f7835ff2c9c57fac71bc0ebdfbf2b
#
_cell.length_a   1.000
_cell.length_b   1.000
_cell.length_c   1.000
_cell.angle_alpha   90.00
_cell.angle_beta   90.00
_cell.angle_gamma   90.00
#
_symmetry.space_group_name_H-M   'P 1'
#
loop_
_entity.id
_entity.type
_entity.pdbx_description
1 polymer ?
#
loop_
_entity_poly.entity_id
_entity_poly.type
_entity_poly.pdbx_seq_one_letter_code
_entity_poly.pdbx_strand_id
1 'polypeptide(L)'
;AAYVTVNLLEGVTKAGSGTRLRTTGADEFNRAYQNVVTGYPYEFTNPIAGKTGTTQNQSDGWFIGMVPNLVTGVWVGAEDRAIHFEDIAYGQGASMALPIWGVYMKSVYQDSTLLISQESFERPKKLTIELDCNKFVIDSTSSGRTTDQEILDIDF
;
A
#
# COMPACT_ATOMS: atom_id res chain seq x y z
N ALA A 1 1.35 -16.66 -8.78
CA ALA A 1 0.31 -15.69 -8.43
C ALA A 1 0.68 -14.88 -7.17
N ALA A 2 0.90 -15.48 -5.98
CA ALA A 2 1.10 -14.77 -4.72
C ALA A 2 2.20 -13.67 -4.77
N TYR A 3 3.38 -13.97 -5.29
CA TYR A 3 4.46 -12.98 -5.39
C TYR A 3 4.08 -11.78 -6.26
N VAL A 4 3.38 -12.00 -7.37
CA VAL A 4 2.92 -10.92 -8.26
C VAL A 4 1.94 -10.01 -7.52
N THR A 5 1.02 -10.58 -6.77
CA THR A 5 0.08 -9.81 -5.93
C THR A 5 0.83 -8.98 -4.87
N VAL A 6 1.80 -9.57 -4.19
CA VAL A 6 2.63 -8.84 -3.20
C VAL A 6 3.40 -7.71 -3.88
N ASN A 7 3.98 -7.94 -5.06
CA ASN A 7 4.69 -6.91 -5.81
C ASN A 7 3.78 -5.73 -6.20
N LEU A 8 2.55 -6.01 -6.63
CA LEU A 8 1.55 -4.96 -6.88
C LEU A 8 1.20 -4.18 -5.60
N LEU A 9 1.07 -4.88 -4.47
CA LEU A 9 0.79 -4.27 -3.18
C LEU A 9 1.99 -3.46 -2.62
N GLU A 10 3.23 -3.81 -2.97
CA GLU A 10 4.39 -2.95 -2.71
C GLU A 10 4.29 -1.61 -3.47
N GLY A 11 3.74 -1.63 -4.69
CA GLY A 11 3.47 -0.42 -5.48
C GLY A 11 2.60 0.59 -4.73
N VAL A 12 1.64 0.12 -3.92
CA VAL A 12 0.76 0.98 -3.11
C VAL A 12 1.55 1.81 -2.09
N THR A 13 2.60 1.24 -1.50
CA THR A 13 3.44 1.94 -0.52
C THR A 13 4.58 2.73 -1.18
N LYS A 14 4.95 2.42 -2.43
CA LYS A 14 6.01 3.12 -3.18
C LYS A 14 5.50 4.36 -3.91
N ALA A 15 4.31 4.28 -4.51
CA ALA A 15 3.76 5.33 -5.38
C ALA A 15 2.22 5.48 -5.30
N GLY A 16 1.56 4.83 -4.34
CA GLY A 16 0.10 4.82 -4.19
C GLY A 16 -0.36 5.42 -2.87
N SER A 17 -1.54 5.02 -2.41
CA SER A 17 -2.21 5.55 -1.21
C SER A 17 -1.48 5.27 0.11
N GLY A 18 -0.45 4.42 0.11
CA GLY A 18 0.39 4.09 1.26
C GLY A 18 1.74 4.80 1.29
N THR A 19 2.02 5.73 0.38
CA THR A 19 3.32 6.45 0.28
C THR A 19 3.71 7.20 1.54
N ARG A 20 2.75 7.60 2.37
CA ARG A 20 2.99 8.24 3.67
C ARG A 20 3.89 7.42 4.59
N LEU A 21 3.93 6.09 4.44
CA LEU A 21 4.82 5.23 5.20
C LEU A 21 6.30 5.46 4.85
N ARG A 22 6.60 5.99 3.66
CA ARG A 22 7.94 6.21 3.13
C ARG A 22 8.49 7.61 3.36
N THR A 23 7.60 8.59 3.56
CA THR A 23 7.99 9.99 3.55
C THR A 23 8.84 10.37 4.75
N THR A 24 9.87 11.13 4.47
CA THR A 24 10.65 11.89 5.44
C THR A 24 9.96 13.23 5.67
N GLY A 25 10.06 13.80 6.85
CA GLY A 25 9.40 15.07 7.20
C GLY A 25 9.81 16.31 6.39
N ALA A 26 10.64 16.14 5.34
CA ALA A 26 11.20 17.24 4.55
C ALA A 26 10.26 17.74 3.43
N ASP A 27 9.19 17.02 3.13
CA ASP A 27 8.33 17.30 1.99
C ASP A 27 7.22 18.29 2.39
N GLU A 28 7.12 19.42 1.68
CA GLU A 28 6.16 20.49 1.99
C GLU A 28 4.69 20.04 1.91
N PHE A 29 4.39 19.16 0.97
CA PHE A 29 3.07 18.52 0.85
C PHE A 29 2.72 17.67 2.07
N ASN A 30 3.70 17.12 2.75
CA ASN A 30 3.53 16.25 3.91
C ASN A 30 3.38 17.03 5.23
N ARG A 31 3.76 18.30 5.29
CA ARG A 31 3.56 19.13 6.50
C ARG A 31 2.08 19.31 6.86
N ALA A 32 1.20 19.39 5.87
CA ALA A 32 -0.24 19.46 6.11
C ALA A 32 -0.75 18.21 6.87
N TYR A 33 -0.14 17.05 6.64
CA TYR A 33 -0.52 15.80 7.32
C TYR A 33 0.09 15.64 8.71
N GLN A 34 1.17 16.33 9.04
CA GLN A 34 1.77 16.26 10.39
C GLN A 34 0.79 16.69 11.48
N ASN A 35 -0.12 17.59 11.15
CA ASN A 35 -1.16 18.05 12.07
C ASN A 35 -2.42 17.17 12.09
N VAL A 36 -2.54 16.26 11.11
CA VAL A 36 -3.74 15.42 10.93
C VAL A 36 -3.49 13.99 11.37
N VAL A 37 -2.26 13.48 11.22
CA VAL A 37 -1.95 12.07 11.47
C VAL A 37 -0.91 11.88 12.55
N THR A 38 -1.20 11.01 13.51
CA THR A 38 -0.33 10.72 14.64
C THR A 38 0.95 9.98 14.19
N GLY A 39 2.09 10.37 14.76
CA GLY A 39 3.37 9.67 14.61
C GLY A 39 4.08 9.88 13.27
N TYR A 40 3.58 10.76 12.43
CA TYR A 40 4.22 11.12 11.16
C TYR A 40 5.49 12.00 11.44
N PRO A 41 6.59 11.86 10.68
CA PRO A 41 6.84 10.95 9.56
C PRO A 41 7.22 9.53 10.03
N TYR A 42 6.83 8.52 9.23
CA TYR A 42 7.10 7.12 9.59
C TYR A 42 8.46 6.63 9.08
N GLU A 43 8.92 7.09 7.94
CA GLU A 43 10.28 6.91 7.38
C GLU A 43 10.69 5.45 7.15
N PHE A 44 9.74 4.56 6.87
CA PHE A 44 10.07 3.17 6.57
C PHE A 44 10.80 3.05 5.23
N THR A 45 11.96 2.42 5.25
CA THR A 45 12.80 2.17 4.06
C THR A 45 12.70 0.73 3.57
N ASN A 46 12.34 -0.20 4.45
CA ASN A 46 12.22 -1.62 4.13
C ASN A 46 11.02 -1.91 3.20
N PRO A 47 11.03 -3.02 2.44
CA PRO A 47 9.88 -3.44 1.65
C PRO A 47 8.62 -3.66 2.51
N ILE A 48 7.54 -3.02 2.12
CA ILE A 48 6.21 -3.15 2.72
C ILE A 48 5.22 -3.27 1.57
N ALA A 49 4.40 -4.29 1.60
CA ALA A 49 3.22 -4.42 0.75
C ALA A 49 1.97 -4.05 1.56
N GLY A 50 0.98 -3.46 0.95
CA GLY A 50 -0.23 -3.10 1.69
C GLY A 50 -1.30 -2.45 0.84
N LYS A 51 -2.47 -2.25 1.46
CA LYS A 51 -3.62 -1.60 0.82
C LYS A 51 -4.45 -0.83 1.83
N THR A 52 -4.83 0.38 1.45
CA THR A 52 -5.83 1.20 2.15
C THR A 52 -7.23 0.80 1.71
N GLY A 53 -8.18 0.90 2.60
CA GLY A 53 -9.61 0.80 2.31
C GLY A 53 -10.35 2.01 2.89
N THR A 54 -11.38 2.47 2.20
CA THR A 54 -12.29 3.51 2.67
C THR A 54 -13.69 3.18 2.16
N THR A 55 -14.65 3.11 3.05
CA THR A 55 -16.05 2.90 2.66
C THR A 55 -16.71 4.21 2.23
N GLN A 56 -17.86 4.08 1.56
CA GLN A 56 -18.67 5.23 1.20
C GLN A 56 -18.99 6.03 2.46
N ASN A 57 -19.09 7.34 2.30
CA ASN A 57 -19.39 8.28 3.38
C ASN A 57 -18.36 8.28 4.52
N GLN A 58 -17.12 7.81 4.28
CA GLN A 58 -16.01 7.83 5.23
C GLN A 58 -16.34 7.23 6.61
N SER A 59 -17.21 6.21 6.67
CA SER A 59 -17.61 5.55 7.92
C SER A 59 -16.58 4.55 8.43
N ASP A 60 -15.81 3.92 7.52
CA ASP A 60 -14.77 2.96 7.88
C ASP A 60 -13.48 3.21 7.09
N GLY A 61 -12.37 3.12 7.77
CA GLY A 61 -11.04 3.14 7.21
C GLY A 61 -10.26 1.88 7.55
N TRP A 62 -9.62 1.30 6.55
CA TRP A 62 -8.78 0.12 6.67
C TRP A 62 -7.37 0.39 6.17
N PHE A 63 -6.42 -0.23 6.80
CA PHE A 63 -5.10 -0.49 6.22
C PHE A 63 -4.65 -1.90 6.59
N ILE A 64 -4.36 -2.70 5.57
CA ILE A 64 -3.70 -4.00 5.74
C ILE A 64 -2.30 -3.85 5.18
N GLY A 65 -1.29 -4.11 6.01
CA GLY A 65 0.11 -4.07 5.65
C GLY A 65 0.79 -5.40 5.95
N MET A 66 1.79 -5.74 5.16
CA MET A 66 2.55 -6.96 5.31
C MET A 66 4.04 -6.73 5.04
N VAL A 67 4.84 -7.47 5.75
CA VAL A 67 6.27 -7.70 5.56
C VAL A 67 6.51 -9.20 5.47
N PRO A 68 7.71 -9.71 5.12
CA PRO A 68 7.88 -11.13 4.79
C PRO A 68 7.33 -12.15 5.78
N ASN A 69 7.36 -11.85 7.08
CA ASN A 69 6.92 -12.76 8.13
C ASN A 69 5.82 -12.21 9.05
N LEU A 70 5.19 -11.09 8.69
CA LEU A 70 4.08 -10.52 9.46
C LEU A 70 3.05 -9.88 8.54
N VAL A 71 1.78 -10.18 8.78
CA VAL A 71 0.62 -9.50 8.18
C VAL A 71 -0.22 -8.93 9.30
N THR A 72 -0.55 -7.65 9.21
CA THR A 72 -1.39 -6.97 10.20
C THR A 72 -2.40 -6.06 9.52
N GLY A 73 -3.58 -5.96 10.13
CA GLY A 73 -4.65 -5.09 9.67
C GLY A 73 -5.09 -4.11 10.75
N VAL A 74 -5.42 -2.92 10.36
CA VAL A 74 -6.03 -1.90 11.22
C VAL A 74 -7.36 -1.48 10.62
N TRP A 75 -8.37 -1.45 11.45
CA TRP A 75 -9.69 -0.90 11.15
C TRP A 75 -10.01 0.23 12.11
N VAL A 76 -10.57 1.29 11.54
CA VAL A 76 -11.12 2.44 12.27
C VAL A 76 -12.52 2.67 11.75
N GLY A 77 -13.50 2.68 12.64
CA GLY A 77 -14.88 2.85 12.29
C GLY A 77 -15.76 2.80 13.53
N ALA A 78 -17.05 2.85 13.33
CA ALA A 78 -18.06 2.71 14.38
C ALA A 78 -19.04 1.58 14.04
N GLU A 79 -19.76 1.09 15.05
CA GLU A 79 -20.79 0.07 14.88
C GLU A 79 -21.92 0.55 13.97
N ASP A 80 -22.30 1.82 14.14
CA ASP A 80 -23.28 2.47 13.27
C ASP A 80 -22.58 3.28 12.17
N ARG A 81 -22.86 2.96 10.91
CA ARG A 81 -22.31 3.64 9.74
C ARG A 81 -22.82 5.09 9.55
N ALA A 82 -23.83 5.50 10.31
CA ALA A 82 -24.23 6.91 10.39
C ALA A 82 -23.15 7.75 11.08
N ILE A 83 -22.27 7.13 11.86
CA ILE A 83 -21.09 7.77 12.43
C ILE A 83 -19.98 7.74 11.38
N HIS A 84 -19.64 8.90 10.87
CA HIS A 84 -18.66 9.05 9.80
C HIS A 84 -17.89 10.36 9.92
N PHE A 85 -16.75 10.45 9.23
CA PHE A 85 -16.05 11.72 9.07
C PHE A 85 -16.73 12.57 8.00
N GLU A 86 -16.85 13.87 8.26
CA GLU A 86 -17.44 14.81 7.32
C GLU A 86 -16.58 14.99 6.06
N ASP A 87 -15.25 14.91 6.22
CA ASP A 87 -14.28 15.14 5.14
C ASP A 87 -13.41 13.91 4.87
N ILE A 88 -13.18 13.63 3.59
CA ILE A 88 -12.29 12.55 3.13
C ILE A 88 -10.85 12.75 3.61
N ALA A 89 -10.39 13.96 3.85
CA ALA A 89 -9.04 14.24 4.35
C ALA A 89 -8.78 13.53 5.69
N TYR A 90 -9.80 13.44 6.54
CA TYR A 90 -9.75 12.75 7.83
C TYR A 90 -10.26 11.31 7.72
N GLY A 91 -11.31 11.09 6.92
CA GLY A 91 -12.08 9.86 6.85
C GLY A 91 -11.55 8.81 5.87
N GLN A 92 -10.40 8.99 5.24
CA GLN A 92 -9.80 7.95 4.40
C GLN A 92 -8.91 6.99 5.19
N GLY A 93 -8.82 5.74 4.77
CA GLY A 93 -7.97 4.72 5.42
C GLY A 93 -6.51 5.14 5.55
N ALA A 94 -6.00 5.96 4.62
CA ALA A 94 -4.66 6.54 4.68
C ALA A 94 -4.48 7.59 5.79
N SER A 95 -5.57 8.15 6.35
CA SER A 95 -5.53 9.12 7.46
C SER A 95 -5.99 8.52 8.78
N MET A 96 -6.89 7.52 8.75
CA MET A 96 -7.41 6.86 9.94
C MET A 96 -6.59 5.64 10.36
N ALA A 97 -6.47 4.65 9.48
CA ALA A 97 -5.93 3.33 9.82
C ALA A 97 -4.42 3.20 9.58
N LEU A 98 -3.91 3.75 8.47
CA LEU A 98 -2.48 3.69 8.14
C LEU A 98 -1.58 4.34 9.22
N PRO A 99 -1.93 5.48 9.85
CA PRO A 99 -1.17 6.05 10.95
C PRO A 99 -1.00 5.10 12.14
N ILE A 100 -2.07 4.43 12.53
CA ILE A 100 -2.06 3.45 13.63
C ILE A 100 -1.13 2.30 13.27
N TRP A 101 -1.22 1.79 12.04
CA TRP A 101 -0.33 0.76 11.54
C TRP A 101 1.13 1.22 11.54
N GLY A 102 1.39 2.44 11.12
CA GLY A 102 2.75 3.02 11.10
C GLY A 102 3.36 3.10 12.49
N VAL A 103 2.63 3.61 13.48
CA VAL A 103 3.08 3.68 14.89
C VAL A 103 3.28 2.27 15.46
N TYR A 104 2.34 1.36 15.20
CA TYR A 104 2.45 -0.05 15.60
C TYR A 104 3.73 -0.69 15.06
N MET A 105 4.00 -0.58 13.77
CA MET A 105 5.17 -1.19 13.15
C MET A 105 6.49 -0.55 13.63
N LYS A 106 6.51 0.74 13.94
CA LYS A 106 7.68 1.35 14.61
C LYS A 106 7.98 0.66 15.94
N SER A 107 6.96 0.40 16.75
CA SER A 107 7.13 -0.30 18.03
C SER A 107 7.54 -1.76 17.82
N VAL A 108 6.95 -2.44 16.83
CA VAL A 108 7.32 -3.81 16.48
C VAL A 108 8.79 -3.93 16.07
N TYR A 109 9.30 -3.00 15.28
CA TYR A 109 10.71 -3.01 14.85
C TYR A 109 11.71 -2.60 15.96
N GLN A 110 11.25 -1.92 17.00
CA GLN A 110 12.07 -1.62 18.17
C GLN A 110 12.24 -2.84 19.08
N ASP A 111 11.33 -3.80 19.03
CA ASP A 111 11.41 -5.04 19.81
C ASP A 111 12.13 -6.14 19.01
N SER A 112 13.43 -6.26 19.24
CA SER A 112 14.27 -7.26 18.56
C SER A 112 13.90 -8.71 18.90
N THR A 113 13.11 -8.96 19.95
CA THR A 113 12.69 -10.32 20.34
C THR A 113 11.63 -10.87 19.38
N LEU A 114 10.90 -10.02 18.69
CA LEU A 114 9.85 -10.42 17.74
C LEU A 114 10.40 -10.95 16.41
N LEU A 115 11.68 -10.70 16.10
CA LEU A 115 12.36 -11.15 14.90
C LEU A 115 11.59 -10.84 13.59
N ILE A 116 10.98 -9.66 13.52
CA ILE A 116 10.21 -9.24 12.35
C ILE A 116 11.17 -8.78 11.24
N SER A 117 11.01 -9.41 10.07
CA SER A 117 11.88 -9.20 8.93
C SER A 117 11.67 -7.82 8.30
N GLN A 118 12.79 -7.19 7.94
CA GLN A 118 12.84 -5.97 7.13
C GLN A 118 13.43 -6.24 5.73
N GLU A 119 13.59 -7.51 5.37
CA GLU A 119 14.13 -7.93 4.09
C GLU A 119 13.09 -7.83 2.97
N SER A 120 13.55 -8.07 1.74
CA SER A 120 12.67 -8.15 0.58
C SER A 120 11.83 -9.43 0.61
N PHE A 121 10.63 -9.36 0.04
CA PHE A 121 9.81 -10.55 -0.19
C PHE A 121 10.53 -11.53 -1.10
N GLU A 122 10.46 -12.81 -0.77
CA GLU A 122 11.13 -13.86 -1.53
C GLU A 122 10.59 -13.94 -2.95
N ARG A 123 11.48 -13.72 -3.93
CA ARG A 123 11.14 -13.83 -5.35
C ARG A 123 11.24 -15.28 -5.80
N PRO A 124 10.22 -15.84 -6.46
CA PRO A 124 10.30 -17.17 -7.03
C PRO A 124 11.44 -17.30 -8.03
N LYS A 125 12.12 -18.45 -8.01
CA LYS A 125 13.25 -18.75 -8.95
C LYS A 125 12.81 -18.69 -10.41
N LYS A 126 11.54 -19.02 -10.70
CA LYS A 126 10.95 -18.96 -12.03
C LYS A 126 9.71 -18.08 -11.99
N LEU A 127 9.76 -16.96 -12.68
CA LEU A 127 8.64 -16.05 -12.89
C LEU A 127 8.39 -15.98 -14.39
N THR A 128 7.17 -16.29 -14.80
CA THR A 128 6.75 -16.27 -16.23
C THR A 128 6.19 -14.93 -16.68
N ILE A 129 5.95 -14.02 -15.75
CA ILE A 129 5.36 -12.70 -16.00
C ILE A 129 6.45 -11.64 -15.83
N GLU A 130 6.56 -10.72 -16.79
CA GLU A 130 7.38 -9.53 -16.67
C GLU A 130 6.70 -8.53 -15.71
N LEU A 131 7.47 -8.01 -14.75
CA LEU A 131 6.97 -7.05 -13.76
C LEU A 131 7.47 -5.62 -14.01
N ASP A 132 8.40 -5.44 -14.92
CA ASP A 132 8.93 -4.12 -15.26
C ASP A 132 8.03 -3.44 -16.30
N CYS A 133 7.23 -2.49 -15.83
CA CYS A 133 6.31 -1.73 -16.68
C CYS A 133 7.02 -0.96 -17.81
N ASN A 134 8.30 -0.62 -17.66
CA ASN A 134 9.07 0.06 -18.70
C ASN A 134 9.31 -0.82 -19.94
N LYS A 135 9.20 -2.13 -19.80
CA LYS A 135 9.30 -3.08 -20.92
C LYS A 135 8.01 -3.18 -21.75
N PHE A 136 6.93 -2.58 -21.28
CA PHE A 136 5.64 -2.50 -21.98
C PHE A 136 5.40 -1.12 -22.61
N VAL A 137 6.46 -0.37 -22.95
CA VAL A 137 6.31 0.87 -23.72
C VAL A 137 5.73 0.52 -25.07
N ILE A 138 4.45 0.75 -25.24
CA ILE A 138 3.79 0.70 -26.54
C ILE A 138 4.35 1.88 -27.34
N ASP A 139 5.10 1.56 -28.37
CA ASP A 139 5.58 2.57 -29.31
C ASP A 139 4.36 3.17 -30.02
N SER A 140 3.94 4.35 -29.56
CA SER A 140 2.74 5.04 -30.03
C SER A 140 2.83 5.49 -31.50
N THR A 141 3.93 5.14 -32.18
CA THR A 141 4.15 5.42 -33.60
C THR A 141 3.64 4.31 -34.53
N SER A 142 3.29 3.12 -34.01
CA SER A 142 2.68 2.05 -34.80
C SER A 142 1.15 2.04 -34.61
N SER A 143 0.45 2.86 -35.37
CA SER A 143 -1.00 2.74 -35.57
C SER A 143 -1.33 1.48 -36.37
N GLY A 144 -1.26 0.33 -35.73
CA GLY A 144 -1.67 -0.95 -36.25
C GLY A 144 -2.65 -1.62 -35.28
N ARG A 145 -3.91 -1.73 -35.70
CA ARG A 145 -4.95 -2.50 -35.02
C ARG A 145 -4.41 -3.87 -34.65
N THR A 146 -4.15 -4.12 -33.40
CA THR A 146 -4.16 -5.48 -32.84
C THR A 146 -5.62 -5.82 -32.53
N THR A 147 -6.11 -6.82 -33.20
CA THR A 147 -7.45 -7.39 -33.02
C THR A 147 -7.53 -8.04 -31.64
N ASP A 148 -8.67 -7.89 -30.97
CA ASP A 148 -9.05 -8.37 -29.64
C ASP A 148 -9.02 -9.91 -29.46
N GLN A 149 -8.23 -10.63 -30.21
CA GLN A 149 -8.28 -12.09 -30.27
C GLN A 149 -7.15 -12.83 -29.52
N GLU A 150 -6.15 -12.12 -28.97
CA GLU A 150 -5.04 -12.75 -28.26
C GLU A 150 -5.17 -12.73 -26.71
N ILE A 151 -6.27 -12.21 -26.17
CA ILE A 151 -6.44 -12.09 -24.69
C ILE A 151 -7.18 -13.29 -24.09
N LEU A 152 -7.66 -14.24 -24.90
CA LEU A 152 -8.56 -15.32 -24.44
C LEU A 152 -7.87 -16.67 -24.13
N ASP A 153 -6.56 -16.80 -24.29
CA ASP A 153 -5.83 -18.04 -23.99
C ASP A 153 -5.01 -17.97 -22.69
N ILE A 154 -5.58 -17.43 -21.62
CA ILE A 154 -5.03 -17.63 -20.29
C ILE A 154 -5.84 -18.72 -19.61
N ASP A 155 -5.40 -19.97 -19.74
CA ASP A 155 -5.88 -21.08 -18.93
C ASP A 155 -5.50 -20.85 -17.45
N PHE A 156 -6.51 -20.93 -16.59
CA PHE A 156 -6.40 -20.81 -15.13
C PHE A 156 -5.91 -22.11 -14.48
#